data_d85d353db51c98b0e5c134410735e943
#
_entry.id   d85d353db51c98b0e5c134410735e943
#
_cell.length_a   1.000
_cell.length_b   1.000
_cell.length_c   1.000
_cell.angle_alpha   90.00
_cell.angle_beta   90.00
_cell.angle_gamma   90.00
#
_symmetry.space_group_name_H-M   'P 1'
#
loop_
_entity.id
_entity.type
_entity.pdbx_description
1 polymer ?
#
loop_
_entity_poly.entity_id
_entity_poly.type
_entity_poly.pdbx_seq_one_letter_code
_entity_poly.pdbx_strand_id
1 'polypeptide(L)'
;MQLSCQTPLCVCFAPVLRLKDSFASQIIFWFTLTGFPSYLMRLEYAYITPLEVIPMKTRAEIYGNEAADLLRIVTMYPGLCEHQLLCFHPGKEDTAKALLSHLERQGRIFQTDGGGYFLAGQTPKTDHVLVRAVWVLLDFIRRVDYHAPADFPVKLVFFADGELYEIAYIAAGQEALVCHALRGNKGGSRRIMLVDAPAQIAQIDCPGISGFCTVDEEGRTNYFKKAGGT
;
A
#
# COMPACT_ATOMS: atom_id res chain seq x y z
N MET A 1 -16.80 36.59 -52.63
CA MET A 1 -15.47 37.06 -52.19
C MET A 1 -15.00 36.01 -51.19
N GLN A 2 -14.23 35.03 -51.62
CA GLN A 2 -12.78 35.00 -51.71
C GLN A 2 -12.16 35.40 -50.38
N LEU A 3 -11.34 34.65 -49.73
CA LEU A 3 -10.33 33.56 -49.93
C LEU A 3 -9.94 33.14 -48.52
N SER A 4 -9.46 32.08 -48.15
CA SER A 4 -8.36 31.20 -48.57
C SER A 4 -7.88 30.57 -47.30
N CYS A 5 -7.94 29.26 -47.16
CA CYS A 5 -6.84 28.34 -47.25
C CYS A 5 -5.66 28.59 -46.32
N GLN A 6 -5.43 27.69 -45.36
CA GLN A 6 -4.18 26.93 -45.31
C GLN A 6 -4.14 25.91 -44.17
N THR A 7 -4.00 24.72 -44.54
CA THR A 7 -3.56 23.43 -44.08
C THR A 7 -2.74 23.31 -42.79
N PRO A 8 -2.95 22.24 -42.05
CA PRO A 8 -2.14 21.86 -40.88
C PRO A 8 -0.86 21.14 -41.30
N LEU A 9 0.23 21.51 -40.67
CA LEU A 9 1.50 20.80 -40.70
C LEU A 9 1.36 19.44 -40.03
N CYS A 10 1.40 18.38 -40.82
CA CYS A 10 1.69 17.04 -40.42
C CYS A 10 3.13 16.99 -39.85
N VAL A 11 3.27 16.83 -38.55
CA VAL A 11 4.54 16.40 -37.97
C VAL A 11 4.59 14.87 -38.04
N CYS A 12 5.32 14.37 -39.02
CA CYS A 12 5.69 12.97 -39.12
C CYS A 12 6.51 12.55 -37.89
N PHE A 13 5.95 11.72 -37.04
CA PHE A 13 6.72 10.91 -36.12
C PHE A 13 7.40 9.80 -36.94
N ALA A 14 8.70 9.94 -37.16
CA ALA A 14 9.54 8.85 -37.62
C ALA A 14 9.78 7.90 -36.45
N PRO A 15 9.61 6.58 -36.64
CA PRO A 15 9.97 5.62 -35.60
C PRO A 15 11.49 5.44 -35.56
N VAL A 16 12.08 5.80 -34.46
CA VAL A 16 13.45 5.38 -34.12
C VAL A 16 13.40 3.89 -33.75
N LEU A 17 13.55 3.08 -34.75
CA LEU A 17 13.70 1.64 -34.57
C LEU A 17 14.91 1.15 -35.36
N ARG A 18 15.76 0.40 -34.65
CA ARG A 18 16.83 -0.49 -35.13
C ARG A 18 18.21 0.12 -35.40
N LEU A 19 18.94 0.18 -34.30
CA LEU A 19 20.41 0.07 -34.35
C LEU A 19 20.88 -0.90 -33.26
N LYS A 20 20.56 -2.18 -33.41
CA LYS A 20 21.05 -3.23 -32.51
C LYS A 20 21.76 -4.41 -33.19
N ASP A 21 21.79 -4.52 -34.52
CA ASP A 21 22.31 -5.71 -35.17
C ASP A 21 23.49 -5.45 -36.13
N SER A 22 24.08 -4.25 -36.15
CA SER A 22 25.11 -3.94 -37.16
C SER A 22 26.54 -3.94 -36.63
N PHE A 23 26.82 -3.94 -35.35
CA PHE A 23 28.18 -3.90 -34.83
C PHE A 23 28.80 -5.28 -34.60
N ALA A 24 28.04 -6.31 -34.32
CA ALA A 24 28.54 -7.65 -34.10
C ALA A 24 28.92 -8.34 -35.43
N SER A 25 28.21 -8.05 -36.51
CA SER A 25 28.45 -8.67 -37.83
C SER A 25 29.67 -8.11 -38.56
N GLN A 26 30.06 -6.87 -38.30
CA GLN A 26 31.23 -6.27 -38.96
C GLN A 26 32.56 -6.70 -38.35
N ILE A 27 32.60 -7.05 -37.09
CA ILE A 27 33.83 -7.54 -36.42
C ILE A 27 34.17 -8.97 -36.87
N ILE A 28 33.17 -9.80 -37.15
CA ILE A 28 33.39 -11.19 -37.61
C ILE A 28 33.91 -11.22 -39.05
N PHE A 29 33.50 -10.27 -39.90
CA PHE A 29 33.93 -10.24 -41.31
C PHE A 29 35.36 -9.78 -41.51
N TRP A 30 35.97 -9.04 -40.60
CA TRP A 30 37.36 -8.57 -40.70
C TRP A 30 38.37 -9.62 -40.25
N PHE A 31 38.00 -10.58 -39.42
CA PHE A 31 38.91 -11.60 -38.88
C PHE A 31 39.08 -12.84 -39.81
N THR A 32 38.24 -13.01 -40.82
CA THR A 32 38.34 -14.12 -41.78
C THR A 32 39.31 -13.84 -42.94
N LEU A 33 39.82 -12.60 -43.10
CA LEU A 33 40.68 -12.20 -44.20
C LEU A 33 42.18 -12.16 -43.87
N THR A 34 42.58 -12.35 -42.61
CA THR A 34 43.98 -12.30 -42.19
C THR A 34 44.41 -13.61 -41.56
N GLY A 35 44.50 -14.66 -42.34
CA GLY A 35 45.03 -15.99 -42.03
C GLY A 35 45.93 -16.16 -40.78
N PHE A 36 45.40 -16.02 -39.59
CA PHE A 36 46.08 -16.33 -38.33
C PHE A 36 45.74 -17.77 -37.87
N PRO A 37 46.72 -18.52 -37.38
CA PRO A 37 46.56 -19.93 -37.05
C PRO A 37 45.67 -20.14 -35.82
N SER A 38 44.75 -21.09 -35.95
CA SER A 38 43.62 -21.42 -35.07
C SER A 38 43.94 -21.96 -33.67
N TYR A 39 45.08 -21.68 -33.06
CA TYR A 39 45.53 -22.39 -31.86
C TYR A 39 45.52 -21.58 -30.54
N LEU A 40 45.13 -20.32 -30.53
CA LEU A 40 45.19 -19.52 -29.32
C LEU A 40 44.00 -18.52 -29.20
N MET A 41 42.78 -18.97 -29.26
CA MET A 41 41.67 -18.17 -28.78
C MET A 41 40.55 -19.03 -28.20
N ARG A 42 40.83 -19.69 -27.07
CA ARG A 42 39.81 -20.00 -26.10
C ARG A 42 39.59 -18.75 -25.26
N LEU A 43 39.07 -17.71 -25.89
CA LEU A 43 38.45 -16.62 -25.15
C LEU A 43 37.21 -17.21 -24.48
N GLU A 44 37.33 -17.46 -23.18
CA GLU A 44 36.15 -17.60 -22.33
C GLU A 44 35.29 -16.36 -22.59
N TYR A 45 34.18 -16.58 -23.30
CA TYR A 45 33.08 -15.64 -23.28
C TYR A 45 32.60 -15.58 -21.82
N ALA A 46 33.24 -14.72 -21.02
CA ALA A 46 32.64 -14.22 -19.83
C ALA A 46 31.33 -13.63 -20.30
N TYR A 47 30.21 -14.29 -19.95
CA TYR A 47 28.90 -13.75 -20.12
C TYR A 47 28.87 -12.46 -19.31
N ILE A 48 29.14 -11.34 -19.99
CA ILE A 48 28.79 -10.03 -19.49
C ILE A 48 27.25 -10.06 -19.50
N THR A 49 26.68 -10.52 -18.39
CA THR A 49 25.25 -10.29 -18.13
C THR A 49 25.05 -8.80 -18.34
N PRO A 50 24.13 -8.38 -19.23
CA PRO A 50 23.83 -6.98 -19.35
C PRO A 50 23.52 -6.49 -17.94
N LEU A 51 24.31 -5.55 -17.44
CA LEU A 51 24.00 -4.81 -16.23
C LEU A 51 22.59 -4.30 -16.46
N GLU A 52 21.62 -4.90 -15.76
CA GLU A 52 20.27 -4.33 -15.68
C GLU A 52 20.47 -2.92 -15.14
N VAL A 53 20.38 -1.95 -16.02
CA VAL A 53 20.36 -0.55 -15.63
C VAL A 53 19.04 -0.38 -14.88
N ILE A 54 19.10 -0.56 -13.54
CA ILE A 54 17.98 -0.23 -12.68
C ILE A 54 17.75 1.26 -12.89
N PRO A 55 16.64 1.66 -13.53
CA PRO A 55 16.39 3.07 -13.76
C PRO A 55 16.32 3.76 -12.40
N MET A 56 17.31 4.61 -12.11
CA MET A 56 17.26 5.44 -10.90
C MET A 56 16.02 6.32 -11.01
N LYS A 57 15.03 6.07 -10.16
CA LYS A 57 13.85 6.94 -10.05
C LYS A 57 14.30 8.35 -9.72
N THR A 58 13.79 9.32 -10.45
CA THR A 58 14.08 10.73 -10.15
C THR A 58 13.46 11.09 -8.80
N ARG A 59 14.03 12.11 -8.14
CA ARG A 59 13.50 12.60 -6.86
C ARG A 59 12.01 12.98 -6.97
N ALA A 60 11.60 13.54 -8.11
CA ALA A 60 10.21 13.90 -8.38
C ALA A 60 9.30 12.65 -8.50
N GLU A 61 9.77 11.55 -9.07
CA GLU A 61 9.02 10.29 -9.17
C GLU A 61 8.88 9.59 -7.81
N ILE A 62 9.94 9.59 -6.99
CA ILE A 62 9.91 9.02 -5.64
C ILE A 62 8.92 9.81 -4.78
N TYR A 63 9.05 11.14 -4.72
CA TYR A 63 8.15 11.99 -3.94
C TYR A 63 6.71 11.95 -4.47
N GLY A 64 6.52 11.79 -5.79
CA GLY A 64 5.19 11.68 -6.38
C GLY A 64 4.46 10.42 -5.94
N ASN A 65 5.11 9.28 -5.95
CA ASN A 65 4.52 7.99 -5.57
C ASN A 65 4.25 7.90 -4.06
N GLU A 66 5.22 8.27 -3.23
CA GLU A 66 5.08 8.25 -1.77
C GLU A 66 4.02 9.27 -1.28
N ALA A 67 3.94 10.44 -1.92
CA ALA A 67 2.89 11.40 -1.63
C ALA A 67 1.51 10.90 -2.06
N ALA A 68 1.41 10.19 -3.19
CA ALA A 68 0.16 9.56 -3.63
C ALA A 68 -0.31 8.47 -2.66
N ASP A 69 0.62 7.66 -2.14
CA ASP A 69 0.30 6.66 -1.12
C ASP A 69 -0.19 7.29 0.18
N LEU A 70 0.46 8.33 0.68
CA LEU A 70 -0.03 9.08 1.85
C LEU A 70 -1.42 9.67 1.63
N LEU A 71 -1.66 10.29 0.47
CA LEU A 71 -2.99 10.82 0.13
C LEU A 71 -4.04 9.71 0.07
N ARG A 72 -3.69 8.54 -0.47
CA ARG A 72 -4.56 7.36 -0.50
C ARG A 72 -4.92 6.92 0.91
N ILE A 73 -3.94 6.84 1.83
CA ILE A 73 -4.17 6.44 3.22
C ILE A 73 -5.09 7.45 3.92
N VAL A 74 -4.82 8.76 3.80
CA VAL A 74 -5.68 9.81 4.38
C VAL A 74 -7.10 9.76 3.80
N THR A 75 -7.23 9.39 2.51
CA THR A 75 -8.54 9.24 1.86
C THR A 75 -9.32 8.05 2.41
N MET A 76 -8.66 6.90 2.58
CA MET A 76 -9.30 5.67 3.06
C MET A 76 -9.60 5.72 4.56
N TYR A 77 -8.78 6.41 5.33
CA TYR A 77 -8.84 6.47 6.79
C TYR A 77 -8.82 7.92 7.28
N PRO A 78 -9.89 8.69 7.07
CA PRO A 78 -9.94 10.08 7.49
C PRO A 78 -9.90 10.19 9.03
N GLY A 79 -9.10 11.13 9.52
CA GLY A 79 -8.95 11.38 10.96
C GLY A 79 -7.83 10.62 11.65
N LEU A 80 -6.93 9.94 10.90
CA LEU A 80 -5.72 9.36 11.47
C LEU A 80 -4.79 10.44 12.01
N CYS A 81 -4.14 10.18 13.14
CA CYS A 81 -3.10 11.05 13.68
C CYS A 81 -1.77 10.89 12.94
N GLU A 82 -0.85 11.86 13.13
CA GLU A 82 0.50 11.81 12.53
C GLU A 82 1.19 10.48 12.81
N HIS A 83 1.19 10.04 14.06
CA HIS A 83 1.86 8.80 14.45
C HIS A 83 1.35 7.59 13.66
N GLN A 84 0.02 7.43 13.50
CA GLN A 84 -0.55 6.36 12.68
C GLN A 84 -0.08 6.45 11.22
N LEU A 85 -0.09 7.64 10.63
CA LEU A 85 0.33 7.84 9.24
C LEU A 85 1.81 7.51 9.04
N LEU A 86 2.68 7.82 10.01
CA LEU A 86 4.09 7.45 9.96
C LEU A 86 4.29 5.93 10.06
N CYS A 87 3.51 5.23 10.90
CA CYS A 87 3.58 3.78 11.05
C CYS A 87 3.22 2.99 9.77
N PHE A 88 2.48 3.59 8.82
CA PHE A 88 2.26 2.98 7.50
C PHE A 88 3.53 2.90 6.64
N HIS A 89 4.57 3.64 6.99
CA HIS A 89 5.83 3.71 6.23
C HIS A 89 7.02 3.27 7.09
N PRO A 90 7.08 2.01 7.55
CA PRO A 90 8.12 1.54 8.46
C PRO A 90 9.52 1.69 7.83
N GLY A 91 10.42 2.36 8.58
CA GLY A 91 11.78 2.66 8.13
C GLY A 91 11.90 3.88 7.20
N LYS A 92 10.81 4.62 6.97
CA LYS A 92 10.78 5.87 6.17
C LYS A 92 9.99 6.97 6.89
N GLU A 93 9.90 6.91 8.19
CA GLU A 93 9.07 7.79 9.02
C GLU A 93 9.43 9.27 8.81
N ASP A 94 10.72 9.61 8.73
CA ASP A 94 11.19 10.98 8.48
C ASP A 94 10.76 11.49 7.09
N THR A 95 10.82 10.62 6.09
CA THR A 95 10.36 10.96 4.72
C THR A 95 8.86 11.18 4.71
N ALA A 96 8.08 10.31 5.35
CA ALA A 96 6.63 10.43 5.47
C ALA A 96 6.24 11.72 6.19
N LYS A 97 6.94 12.08 7.27
CA LYS A 97 6.73 13.33 8.00
C LYS A 97 7.01 14.57 7.15
N ALA A 98 8.11 14.56 6.39
CA ALA A 98 8.43 15.65 5.47
C ALA A 98 7.35 15.78 4.37
N LEU A 99 6.83 14.66 3.86
CA LEU A 99 5.76 14.63 2.86
C LEU A 99 4.43 15.12 3.43
N LEU A 100 4.04 14.74 4.66
CA LEU A 100 2.86 15.26 5.33
C LEU A 100 2.92 16.80 5.42
N SER A 101 4.02 17.34 5.92
CA SER A 101 4.24 18.78 6.02
C SER A 101 4.23 19.48 4.64
N HIS A 102 4.69 18.79 3.59
CA HIS A 102 4.67 19.31 2.23
C HIS A 102 3.24 19.34 1.67
N LEU A 103 2.46 18.25 1.85
CA LEU A 103 1.07 18.16 1.41
C LEU A 103 0.16 19.15 2.13
N GLU A 104 0.41 19.40 3.42
CA GLU A 104 -0.29 20.40 4.22
C GLU A 104 0.00 21.82 3.72
N ARG A 105 1.27 22.16 3.47
CA ARG A 105 1.66 23.45 2.87
C ARG A 105 1.08 23.66 1.47
N GLN A 106 0.86 22.59 0.71
CA GLN A 106 0.17 22.64 -0.57
C GLN A 106 -1.35 22.79 -0.44
N GLY A 107 -1.90 22.73 0.78
CA GLY A 107 -3.33 22.75 1.04
C GLY A 107 -4.08 21.53 0.51
N ARG A 108 -3.40 20.37 0.34
CA ARG A 108 -4.03 19.11 -0.11
C ARG A 108 -4.62 18.32 1.04
N ILE A 109 -4.03 18.44 2.20
CA ILE A 109 -4.50 17.88 3.47
C ILE A 109 -4.50 18.98 4.53
N PHE A 110 -5.23 18.76 5.60
CA PHE A 110 -5.21 19.63 6.77
C PHE A 110 -5.34 18.80 8.03
N GLN A 111 -4.80 19.30 9.12
CA GLN A 111 -4.93 18.72 10.45
C GLN A 111 -5.99 19.49 11.24
N THR A 112 -6.84 18.78 11.97
CA THR A 112 -7.80 19.38 12.89
C THR A 112 -7.19 19.59 14.28
N ASP A 113 -7.83 20.39 15.15
CA ASP A 113 -7.42 20.58 16.54
C ASP A 113 -7.33 19.26 17.34
N GLY A 114 -8.11 18.25 16.95
CA GLY A 114 -8.02 16.88 17.48
C GLY A 114 -6.85 16.05 16.93
N GLY A 115 -5.97 16.63 16.14
CA GLY A 115 -4.77 15.97 15.61
C GLY A 115 -5.00 15.03 14.43
N GLY A 116 -6.25 14.86 13.97
CA GLY A 116 -6.58 14.00 12.82
C GLY A 116 -6.34 14.70 11.48
N TYR A 117 -5.82 13.97 10.49
CA TYR A 117 -5.61 14.45 9.13
C TYR A 117 -6.78 14.15 8.20
N PHE A 118 -7.12 15.09 7.33
CA PHE A 118 -8.21 15.02 6.37
C PHE A 118 -7.78 15.59 5.02
N LEU A 119 -8.44 15.15 3.94
CA LEU A 119 -8.27 15.79 2.64
C LEU A 119 -8.90 17.18 2.61
N ALA A 120 -8.28 18.09 1.87
CA ALA A 120 -8.84 19.41 1.61
C ALA A 120 -10.23 19.30 0.95
N GLY A 121 -11.16 20.11 1.44
CA GLY A 121 -12.55 20.13 0.93
C GLY A 121 -13.47 19.04 1.51
N GLN A 122 -12.96 18.13 2.34
CA GLN A 122 -13.80 17.20 3.09
C GLN A 122 -14.28 17.82 4.41
N THR A 123 -15.52 17.49 4.80
CA THR A 123 -15.98 17.81 6.16
C THR A 123 -15.28 16.87 7.13
N PRO A 124 -14.59 17.38 8.17
CA PRO A 124 -13.88 16.53 9.11
C PRO A 124 -14.87 15.71 9.94
N LYS A 125 -14.93 14.42 9.65
CA LYS A 125 -15.73 13.44 10.40
C LYS A 125 -14.85 12.22 10.67
N THR A 126 -14.45 12.06 11.93
CA THR A 126 -13.66 10.91 12.36
C THR A 126 -14.56 9.72 12.71
N ASP A 127 -14.32 8.57 12.12
CA ASP A 127 -14.81 7.29 12.63
C ASP A 127 -13.80 6.74 13.65
N HIS A 128 -14.05 7.02 14.93
CA HIS A 128 -13.17 6.60 16.03
C HIS A 128 -12.98 5.08 16.09
N VAL A 129 -13.97 4.30 15.66
CA VAL A 129 -13.85 2.84 15.60
C VAL A 129 -12.88 2.42 14.49
N LEU A 130 -12.99 3.06 13.32
CA LEU A 130 -12.05 2.80 12.21
C LEU A 130 -10.63 3.22 12.60
N VAL A 131 -10.43 4.36 13.24
CA VAL A 131 -9.13 4.82 13.74
C VAL A 131 -8.52 3.80 14.73
N ARG A 132 -9.34 3.23 15.63
CA ARG A 132 -8.90 2.14 16.52
C ARG A 132 -8.57 0.85 15.76
N ALA A 133 -9.39 0.48 14.77
CA ALA A 133 -9.11 -0.69 13.92
C ALA A 133 -7.82 -0.54 13.13
N VAL A 134 -7.44 0.68 12.74
CA VAL A 134 -6.15 0.94 12.09
C VAL A 134 -4.98 0.63 13.00
N TRP A 135 -5.04 0.86 14.31
CA TRP A 135 -3.97 0.44 15.22
C TRP A 135 -3.73 -1.07 15.17
N VAL A 136 -4.79 -1.87 15.09
CA VAL A 136 -4.68 -3.32 14.92
C VAL A 136 -4.03 -3.68 13.57
N LEU A 137 -4.39 -2.98 12.49
CA LEU A 137 -3.74 -3.16 11.18
C LEU A 137 -2.24 -2.85 11.25
N LEU A 138 -1.85 -1.77 11.95
CA LEU A 138 -0.47 -1.32 12.05
C LEU A 138 0.46 -2.34 12.74
N ASP A 139 -0.04 -3.17 13.64
CA ASP A 139 0.71 -4.28 14.21
C ASP A 139 1.14 -5.33 13.16
N PHE A 140 0.39 -5.42 12.07
CA PHE A 140 0.67 -6.35 10.96
C PHE A 140 1.34 -5.66 9.76
N ILE A 141 1.49 -4.34 9.76
CA ILE A 141 1.77 -3.53 8.56
C ILE A 141 2.96 -4.03 7.72
N ARG A 142 4.00 -4.59 8.36
CA ARG A 142 5.19 -5.12 7.68
C ARG A 142 4.91 -6.36 6.82
N ARG A 143 3.77 -7.01 7.00
CA ARG A 143 3.35 -8.25 6.34
C ARG A 143 2.08 -8.07 5.51
N VAL A 144 1.58 -6.84 5.48
CA VAL A 144 0.32 -6.51 4.79
C VAL A 144 0.59 -6.19 3.33
N ASP A 145 -0.05 -6.95 2.45
CA ASP A 145 -0.01 -6.73 1.00
C ASP A 145 -1.13 -5.79 0.53
N TYR A 146 -2.28 -5.84 1.21
CA TYR A 146 -3.46 -5.04 0.88
C TYR A 146 -4.28 -4.75 2.13
N HIS A 147 -4.89 -3.57 2.19
CA HIS A 147 -5.84 -3.20 3.23
C HIS A 147 -6.90 -2.23 2.70
N ALA A 148 -8.10 -2.29 3.27
CA ALA A 148 -9.20 -1.39 2.95
C ALA A 148 -10.20 -1.29 4.13
N PRO A 149 -10.90 -0.15 4.29
CA PRO A 149 -12.08 -0.09 5.13
C PRO A 149 -13.17 -1.01 4.57
N ALA A 150 -14.05 -1.49 5.42
CA ALA A 150 -15.13 -2.38 5.05
C ALA A 150 -16.44 -1.96 5.70
N ASP A 151 -17.56 -2.49 5.17
CA ASP A 151 -18.89 -2.23 5.68
C ASP A 151 -19.25 -3.15 6.84
N PHE A 152 -20.24 -2.70 7.64
CA PHE A 152 -20.77 -3.48 8.75
C PHE A 152 -21.08 -4.95 8.34
N PRO A 153 -20.71 -5.92 9.16
CA PRO A 153 -20.20 -5.86 10.55
C PRO A 153 -18.68 -5.72 10.67
N VAL A 154 -17.95 -5.76 9.54
CA VAL A 154 -16.51 -5.60 9.50
C VAL A 154 -16.18 -4.10 9.39
N LYS A 155 -15.11 -3.65 9.99
CA LYS A 155 -14.63 -2.27 9.89
C LYS A 155 -13.45 -2.12 8.97
N LEU A 156 -12.62 -3.13 8.91
CA LEU A 156 -11.40 -3.12 8.12
C LEU A 156 -11.04 -4.56 7.71
N VAL A 157 -10.55 -4.69 6.48
CA VAL A 157 -9.99 -5.94 5.96
C VAL A 157 -8.54 -5.73 5.54
N PHE A 158 -7.72 -6.77 5.69
CA PHE A 158 -6.37 -6.77 5.16
C PHE A 158 -5.87 -8.18 4.82
N PHE A 159 -4.96 -8.26 3.84
CA PHE A 159 -4.24 -9.47 3.50
C PHE A 159 -2.84 -9.42 4.12
N ALA A 160 -2.48 -10.46 4.83
CA ALA A 160 -1.15 -10.63 5.39
C ALA A 160 -0.76 -12.11 5.35
N ASP A 161 0.46 -12.42 4.93
CA ASP A 161 0.99 -13.79 4.86
C ASP A 161 0.09 -14.74 4.04
N GLY A 162 -0.58 -14.25 3.00
CA GLY A 162 -1.49 -15.01 2.15
C GLY A 162 -2.86 -15.30 2.76
N GLU A 163 -3.19 -14.74 3.91
CA GLU A 163 -4.47 -14.92 4.60
C GLU A 163 -5.27 -13.60 4.65
N LEU A 164 -6.59 -13.71 4.56
CA LEU A 164 -7.51 -12.59 4.74
C LEU A 164 -7.83 -12.42 6.22
N TYR A 165 -7.60 -11.22 6.73
CA TYR A 165 -8.00 -10.81 8.08
C TYR A 165 -9.17 -9.83 8.01
N GLU A 166 -10.13 -10.01 8.90
CA GLU A 166 -11.28 -9.13 9.11
C GLU A 166 -11.24 -8.56 10.52
N ILE A 167 -11.28 -7.25 10.67
CA ILE A 167 -11.43 -6.59 11.97
C ILE A 167 -12.89 -6.17 12.11
N ALA A 168 -13.61 -6.79 13.03
CA ALA A 168 -14.98 -6.44 13.35
C ALA A 168 -15.05 -5.81 14.74
N TYR A 169 -15.84 -4.74 14.89
CA TYR A 169 -16.01 -4.06 16.16
C TYR A 169 -17.33 -4.47 16.80
N ILE A 170 -17.29 -4.71 18.12
CA ILE A 170 -18.47 -4.99 18.94
C ILE A 170 -18.57 -3.94 20.06
N ALA A 171 -19.53 -3.04 19.93
CA ALA A 171 -19.89 -2.17 21.02
C ALA A 171 -20.60 -2.94 22.13
N ALA A 172 -20.47 -2.47 23.36
CA ALA A 172 -21.19 -3.07 24.50
C ALA A 172 -22.70 -3.07 24.24
N GLY A 173 -23.34 -4.23 24.41
CA GLY A 173 -24.77 -4.46 24.14
C GLY A 173 -25.11 -4.78 22.68
N GLN A 174 -24.15 -4.81 21.76
CA GLN A 174 -24.37 -5.18 20.35
C GLN A 174 -23.85 -6.57 19.99
N GLU A 175 -23.42 -7.36 20.96
CA GLU A 175 -22.79 -8.67 20.79
C GLU A 175 -23.67 -9.62 19.94
N ALA A 176 -24.95 -9.70 20.26
CA ALA A 176 -25.88 -10.58 19.54
C ALA A 176 -26.09 -10.15 18.08
N LEU A 177 -26.20 -8.84 17.84
CA LEU A 177 -26.40 -8.29 16.49
C LEU A 177 -25.19 -8.55 15.59
N VAL A 178 -23.99 -8.21 16.06
CA VAL A 178 -22.75 -8.39 15.30
C VAL A 178 -22.49 -9.87 15.07
N CYS A 179 -22.65 -10.73 16.08
CA CYS A 179 -22.51 -12.18 15.93
C CYS A 179 -23.52 -12.76 14.94
N HIS A 180 -24.76 -12.27 14.91
CA HIS A 180 -25.76 -12.68 13.92
C HIS A 180 -25.32 -12.31 12.51
N ALA A 181 -24.89 -11.08 12.31
CA ALA A 181 -24.44 -10.60 11.00
C ALA A 181 -23.20 -11.39 10.49
N LEU A 182 -22.28 -11.74 11.37
CA LEU A 182 -21.07 -12.50 11.02
C LEU A 182 -21.33 -13.98 10.72
N ARG A 183 -22.44 -14.59 11.23
CA ARG A 183 -22.78 -15.99 10.95
C ARG A 183 -23.07 -16.27 9.47
N GLY A 184 -23.56 -15.26 8.75
CA GLY A 184 -23.81 -15.35 7.31
C GLY A 184 -22.55 -15.40 6.45
N ASN A 185 -21.44 -14.93 6.96
CA ASN A 185 -20.16 -14.89 6.24
C ASN A 185 -19.31 -16.12 6.59
N LYS A 186 -19.44 -17.18 5.78
CA LYS A 186 -18.71 -18.46 5.94
C LYS A 186 -17.32 -18.42 5.27
N GLY A 187 -16.79 -17.24 4.95
CA GLY A 187 -15.46 -17.10 4.36
C GLY A 187 -14.35 -17.68 5.25
N GLY A 188 -13.27 -18.13 4.64
CA GLY A 188 -12.07 -18.64 5.34
C GLY A 188 -11.20 -17.55 5.95
N SER A 189 -11.77 -16.38 6.28
CA SER A 189 -11.05 -15.25 6.85
C SER A 189 -10.74 -15.45 8.34
N ARG A 190 -9.63 -14.89 8.79
CA ARG A 190 -9.28 -14.79 10.20
C ARG A 190 -9.92 -13.53 10.79
N ARG A 191 -10.78 -13.71 11.79
CA ARG A 191 -11.48 -12.59 12.43
C ARG A 191 -10.85 -12.16 13.72
N ILE A 192 -10.56 -10.88 13.82
CA ILE A 192 -10.12 -10.21 15.04
C ILE A 192 -11.28 -9.33 15.51
N MET A 193 -11.75 -9.60 16.73
CA MET A 193 -12.85 -8.83 17.32
C MET A 193 -12.29 -7.70 18.16
N LEU A 194 -12.51 -6.46 17.71
CA LEU A 194 -12.21 -5.26 18.48
C LEU A 194 -13.33 -5.01 19.48
N VAL A 195 -13.00 -4.98 20.75
CA VAL A 195 -13.95 -4.74 21.86
C VAL A 195 -13.51 -3.55 22.71
N ASP A 196 -14.44 -2.95 23.44
CA ASP A 196 -14.12 -1.81 24.33
C ASP A 196 -13.47 -2.28 25.63
N ALA A 197 -13.89 -3.41 26.16
CA ALA A 197 -13.36 -3.96 27.41
C ALA A 197 -13.24 -5.49 27.35
N PRO A 198 -12.21 -6.08 28.00
CA PRO A 198 -12.03 -7.54 28.03
C PRO A 198 -13.23 -8.30 28.65
N ALA A 199 -14.00 -7.65 29.52
CA ALA A 199 -15.20 -8.24 30.13
C ALA A 199 -16.29 -8.64 29.13
N GLN A 200 -16.35 -7.96 27.94
CA GLN A 200 -17.29 -8.28 26.88
C GLN A 200 -17.01 -9.65 26.23
N ILE A 201 -15.76 -10.13 26.25
CA ILE A 201 -15.33 -11.37 25.58
C ILE A 201 -16.14 -12.58 26.06
N ALA A 202 -16.50 -12.60 27.34
CA ALA A 202 -17.28 -13.69 27.92
C ALA A 202 -18.69 -13.82 27.28
N GLN A 203 -19.26 -12.70 26.84
CA GLN A 203 -20.62 -12.60 26.28
C GLN A 203 -20.66 -12.86 24.76
N ILE A 204 -19.50 -12.86 24.10
CA ILE A 204 -19.43 -13.02 22.65
C ILE A 204 -19.35 -14.51 22.31
N ASP A 205 -20.42 -15.01 21.67
CA ASP A 205 -20.48 -16.36 21.14
C ASP A 205 -20.67 -16.32 19.61
N CYS A 206 -19.56 -16.18 18.90
CA CYS A 206 -19.53 -16.08 17.46
C CYS A 206 -18.51 -17.08 16.89
N PRO A 207 -18.86 -17.89 15.89
CA PRO A 207 -17.95 -18.84 15.28
C PRO A 207 -16.89 -18.11 14.41
N GLY A 208 -15.73 -18.72 14.29
CA GLY A 208 -14.69 -18.25 13.36
C GLY A 208 -13.88 -17.06 13.88
N ILE A 209 -13.90 -16.78 15.18
CA ILE A 209 -13.06 -15.75 15.79
C ILE A 209 -11.67 -16.31 16.02
N SER A 210 -10.65 -15.63 15.50
CA SER A 210 -9.23 -15.96 15.69
C SER A 210 -8.65 -15.33 16.96
N GLY A 211 -9.16 -14.17 17.35
CA GLY A 211 -8.75 -13.46 18.55
C GLY A 211 -9.60 -12.25 18.86
N PHE A 212 -9.42 -11.71 20.04
CA PHE A 212 -10.03 -10.46 20.49
C PHE A 212 -8.93 -9.45 20.73
N CYS A 213 -9.22 -8.17 20.55
CA CYS A 213 -8.30 -7.10 20.90
C CYS A 213 -9.04 -5.91 21.54
N THR A 214 -8.33 -5.19 22.39
CA THR A 214 -8.67 -3.85 22.85
C THR A 214 -7.59 -2.90 22.41
N VAL A 215 -7.95 -1.66 22.16
CA VAL A 215 -7.01 -0.58 21.83
C VAL A 215 -7.24 0.54 22.85
N ASP A 216 -6.18 0.94 23.54
CA ASP A 216 -6.25 2.03 24.51
C ASP A 216 -6.18 3.42 23.83
N GLU A 217 -6.25 4.48 24.62
CA GLU A 217 -6.22 5.88 24.12
C GLU A 217 -4.85 6.24 23.49
N GLU A 218 -3.78 5.58 23.91
CA GLU A 218 -2.43 5.74 23.35
C GLU A 218 -2.20 4.90 22.09
N GLY A 219 -3.19 4.09 21.67
CA GLY A 219 -3.10 3.25 20.48
C GLY A 219 -2.43 1.90 20.70
N ARG A 220 -2.16 1.51 21.96
CA ARG A 220 -1.58 0.19 22.26
C ARG A 220 -2.65 -0.88 22.17
N THR A 221 -2.33 -1.96 21.47
CA THR A 221 -3.20 -3.10 21.25
C THR A 221 -2.93 -4.20 22.27
N ASN A 222 -3.97 -4.76 22.86
CA ASN A 222 -3.89 -5.93 23.73
C ASN A 222 -4.71 -7.06 23.14
N TYR A 223 -4.10 -8.24 22.95
CA TYR A 223 -4.75 -9.40 22.33
C TYR A 223 -5.15 -10.44 23.36
N PHE A 224 -6.33 -11.02 23.15
CA PHE A 224 -6.90 -12.05 24.02
C PHE A 224 -7.36 -13.25 23.19
N LYS A 225 -7.24 -14.44 23.74
CA LYS A 225 -7.92 -15.65 23.27
C LYS A 225 -9.01 -16.03 24.27
N LYS A 226 -10.18 -16.43 23.79
CA LYS A 226 -11.19 -17.06 24.65
C LYS A 226 -10.58 -18.40 25.11
N ALA A 227 -10.49 -18.64 26.40
CA ALA A 227 -10.10 -19.94 26.91
C ALA A 227 -11.05 -20.97 26.32
N GLY A 228 -10.49 -21.99 25.60
CA GLY A 228 -11.29 -22.98 24.90
C GLY A 228 -12.19 -23.70 25.89
N GLY A 229 -13.51 -23.55 25.70
CA GLY A 229 -14.43 -24.55 26.19
C GLY A 229 -14.20 -25.80 25.36
N THR A 230 -13.70 -26.84 25.96
CA THR A 230 -13.66 -28.22 25.44
C THR A 230 -15.04 -28.73 25.11
#